data_52c63e7b709e54fbcb22980d238fe24d
#
_entry.id   52c63e7b709e54fbcb22980d238fe24d
#
_cell.length_a   1.000
_cell.length_b   1.000
_cell.length_c   1.000
_cell.angle_alpha   90.00
_cell.angle_beta   90.00
_cell.angle_gamma   90.00
#
_symmetry.space_group_name_H-M   'P 1'
#
loop_
_entity.id
_entity.type
_entity.pdbx_description
1 polymer ?
#
loop_
_entity_poly.entity_id
_entity_poly.type
_entity_poly.pdbx_seq_one_letter_code
_entity_poly.pdbx_strand_id
1 'polypeptide(L)'
;MKKVIVTGGSGFIGTNLVNFLIRRKFFVINIDKLTYSSNNYNDKIRNKLNYKFFKLDINNKKKLYSLIKKYKPKAIFNLAAETHVDRSIDGPKPFINTNINGTFNLLECLRELKSEIDVKLIHIS
;
A
#
# COMPACT_ATOMS: atom_id res chain seq x y z
N MET A 1 13.84 -5.08 13.54
CA MET A 1 13.61 -4.72 12.13
C MET A 1 12.44 -3.73 12.04
N LYS A 2 12.65 -2.60 11.41
CA LYS A 2 11.60 -1.60 11.25
C LYS A 2 10.56 -2.06 10.24
N LYS A 3 9.29 -1.84 10.54
CA LYS A 3 8.17 -2.23 9.69
C LYS A 3 7.71 -1.06 8.84
N VAL A 4 7.45 -1.32 7.57
CA VAL A 4 6.88 -0.33 6.66
C VAL A 4 5.74 -0.98 5.88
N ILE A 5 4.74 -0.17 5.53
CA ILE A 5 3.65 -0.62 4.66
C ILE A 5 3.84 0.04 3.31
N VAL A 6 3.64 -0.74 2.24
CA VAL A 6 3.60 -0.22 0.88
C VAL A 6 2.23 -0.56 0.31
N THR A 7 1.46 0.43 -0.09
CA THR A 7 0.22 0.20 -0.81
C THR A 7 0.51 0.26 -2.30
N GLY A 8 -0.03 -0.67 -3.07
CA GLY A 8 0.27 -0.76 -4.49
C GLY A 8 1.63 -1.38 -4.78
N GLY A 9 2.15 -2.18 -3.86
CA GLY A 9 3.49 -2.76 -3.98
C GLY A 9 3.62 -3.87 -5.01
N SER A 10 2.53 -4.28 -5.65
CA SER A 10 2.56 -5.28 -6.73
C SER A 10 2.57 -4.64 -8.12
N GLY A 11 2.48 -3.33 -8.22
CA GLY A 11 2.62 -2.62 -9.49
C GLY A 11 4.08 -2.47 -9.88
N PHE A 12 4.34 -1.79 -11.00
CA PHE A 12 5.70 -1.65 -11.51
C PHE A 12 6.62 -0.89 -10.55
N ILE A 13 6.22 0.32 -10.17
CA ILE A 13 7.03 1.16 -9.26
C ILE A 13 7.07 0.53 -7.87
N GLY A 14 5.90 0.04 -7.40
CA GLY A 14 5.79 -0.57 -6.08
C GLY A 14 6.68 -1.77 -5.90
N THR A 15 6.79 -2.63 -6.92
CA THR A 15 7.65 -3.82 -6.87
C THR A 15 9.11 -3.43 -6.67
N ASN A 16 9.57 -2.41 -7.40
CA ASN A 16 10.94 -1.94 -7.26
C ASN A 16 11.20 -1.37 -5.87
N LEU A 17 10.24 -0.61 -5.34
CA LEU A 17 10.35 -0.07 -3.98
C LEU A 17 10.36 -1.17 -2.94
N VAL A 18 9.46 -2.15 -3.05
CA VAL A 18 9.40 -3.29 -2.12
C VAL A 18 10.74 -4.03 -2.10
N ASN A 19 11.28 -4.34 -3.27
CA ASN A 19 12.57 -5.03 -3.36
C ASN A 19 13.70 -4.22 -2.73
N PHE A 20 13.71 -2.91 -2.97
CA PHE A 20 14.69 -2.01 -2.37
C PHE A 20 14.62 -2.04 -0.84
N LEU A 21 13.41 -1.94 -0.29
CA LEU A 21 13.19 -1.92 1.16
C LEU A 21 13.58 -3.25 1.81
N ILE A 22 13.28 -4.37 1.14
CA ILE A 22 13.67 -5.69 1.64
C ILE A 22 15.18 -5.80 1.72
N ARG A 23 15.89 -5.34 0.69
CA ARG A 23 17.36 -5.35 0.69
C ARG A 23 17.95 -4.47 1.78
N ARG A 24 17.23 -3.41 2.17
CA ARG A 24 17.64 -2.51 3.25
C ARG A 24 17.22 -3.03 4.64
N LYS A 25 16.75 -4.27 4.72
CA LYS A 25 16.42 -4.96 5.98
C LYS A 25 15.20 -4.38 6.69
N PHE A 26 14.27 -3.78 5.95
CA PHE A 26 12.96 -3.45 6.50
C PHE A 26 12.05 -4.68 6.44
N PHE A 27 11.10 -4.74 7.37
CA PHE A 27 9.99 -5.69 7.25
C PHE A 27 8.91 -5.00 6.43
N VAL A 28 8.63 -5.52 5.24
CA VAL A 28 7.72 -4.88 4.29
C VAL A 28 6.38 -5.58 4.26
N ILE A 29 5.32 -4.82 4.54
CA ILE A 29 3.95 -5.28 4.42
C ILE A 29 3.38 -4.65 3.15
N ASN A 30 3.17 -5.46 2.12
CA ASN A 30 2.63 -5.01 0.85
C ASN A 30 1.12 -5.19 0.84
N ILE A 31 0.40 -4.11 0.57
CA ILE A 31 -1.05 -4.12 0.43
C ILE A 31 -1.38 -3.79 -1.02
N ASP A 32 -2.11 -4.68 -1.69
CA ASP A 32 -2.50 -4.46 -3.08
C ASP A 32 -3.80 -5.21 -3.36
N LYS A 33 -4.71 -4.58 -4.09
CA LYS A 33 -5.93 -5.26 -4.51
C LYS A 33 -5.76 -6.06 -5.79
N LEU A 34 -4.57 -6.02 -6.39
CA LEU A 34 -4.20 -6.76 -7.59
C LEU A 34 -5.11 -6.44 -8.77
N THR A 35 -5.12 -5.17 -9.17
CA THR A 35 -5.88 -4.72 -10.34
C THR A 35 -5.15 -5.08 -11.63
N TYR A 36 -5.72 -4.65 -12.75
CA TYR A 36 -5.12 -4.86 -14.06
C TYR A 36 -3.72 -4.25 -14.20
N SER A 37 -3.37 -3.27 -13.39
CA SER A 37 -2.04 -2.66 -13.42
C SER A 37 -1.01 -3.43 -12.59
N SER A 38 -1.44 -4.44 -11.86
CA SER A 38 -0.56 -5.27 -11.05
C SER A 38 0.02 -6.41 -11.87
N ASN A 39 1.15 -6.94 -11.41
CA ASN A 39 1.78 -8.10 -12.04
C ASN A 39 2.49 -8.94 -10.98
N ASN A 40 3.15 -10.00 -11.41
CA ASN A 40 3.77 -10.98 -10.50
C ASN A 40 5.23 -10.68 -10.19
N TYR A 41 5.65 -9.42 -10.22
CA TYR A 41 7.03 -9.04 -9.93
C TYR A 41 7.50 -9.46 -8.54
N ASN A 42 6.57 -9.62 -7.60
CA ASN A 42 6.90 -9.95 -6.21
C ASN A 42 6.94 -11.44 -5.91
N ASP A 43 6.77 -12.31 -6.92
CA ASP A 43 6.76 -13.76 -6.71
C ASP A 43 8.08 -14.27 -6.10
N LYS A 44 9.20 -13.69 -6.52
CA LYS A 44 10.52 -14.10 -6.05
C LYS A 44 10.76 -13.82 -4.57
N ILE A 45 10.02 -12.88 -3.98
CA ILE A 45 10.22 -12.48 -2.59
C ILE A 45 9.11 -12.97 -1.67
N ARG A 46 8.13 -13.70 -2.21
CA ARG A 46 6.96 -14.13 -1.47
C ARG A 46 7.30 -14.89 -0.18
N ASN A 47 8.36 -15.67 -0.21
CA ASN A 47 8.78 -16.51 0.91
C ASN A 47 9.86 -15.88 1.78
N LYS A 48 10.23 -14.62 1.55
CA LYS A 48 11.20 -13.95 2.41
C LYS A 48 10.62 -13.69 3.79
N LEU A 49 11.46 -13.85 4.82
CA LEU A 49 11.02 -13.69 6.21
C LEU A 49 10.62 -12.25 6.54
N ASN A 50 11.17 -11.28 5.83
CA ASN A 50 10.87 -9.87 6.05
C ASN A 50 9.93 -9.28 4.99
N TYR A 51 9.03 -10.13 4.48
CA TYR A 51 8.00 -9.69 3.52
C TYR A 51 6.67 -10.35 3.84
N LYS A 52 5.59 -9.57 3.75
CA LYS A 52 4.24 -10.10 3.89
C LYS A 52 3.31 -9.38 2.93
N PHE A 53 2.46 -10.15 2.25
CA PHE A 53 1.50 -9.63 1.29
C PHE A 53 0.08 -9.78 1.81
N PHE A 54 -0.73 -8.73 1.63
CA PHE A 54 -2.17 -8.78 1.89
C PHE A 54 -2.92 -8.26 0.67
N LYS A 55 -3.80 -9.11 0.13
CA LYS A 55 -4.73 -8.67 -0.91
C LYS A 55 -5.82 -7.87 -0.22
N LEU A 56 -5.74 -6.55 -0.34
CA LEU A 56 -6.62 -5.65 0.39
C LEU A 56 -6.78 -4.34 -0.40
N ASP A 57 -8.03 -3.89 -0.49
CA ASP A 57 -8.35 -2.60 -1.11
C ASP A 57 -8.30 -1.52 -0.03
N ILE A 58 -7.55 -0.43 -0.25
CA ILE A 58 -7.48 0.67 0.71
C ILE A 58 -8.82 1.39 0.89
N ASN A 59 -9.80 1.12 0.03
CA ASN A 59 -11.19 1.58 0.26
C ASN A 59 -11.87 0.81 1.38
N ASN A 60 -11.33 -0.33 1.81
CA ASN A 60 -11.83 -1.06 2.97
C ASN A 60 -11.17 -0.51 4.23
N LYS A 61 -11.75 0.57 4.75
CA LYS A 61 -11.17 1.29 5.89
C LYS A 61 -11.00 0.40 7.11
N LYS A 62 -11.99 -0.44 7.40
CA LYS A 62 -11.96 -1.29 8.59
C LYS A 62 -10.76 -2.24 8.60
N LYS A 63 -10.51 -2.90 7.47
CA LYS A 63 -9.38 -3.82 7.35
C LYS A 63 -8.05 -3.07 7.35
N LEU A 64 -8.01 -1.92 6.68
CA LEU A 64 -6.82 -1.08 6.65
C LEU A 64 -6.46 -0.60 8.06
N TYR A 65 -7.43 -0.11 8.80
CA TYR A 65 -7.25 0.33 10.18
C TYR A 65 -6.68 -0.78 11.05
N SER A 66 -7.29 -1.97 10.98
CA SER A 66 -6.84 -3.12 11.76
C SER A 66 -5.40 -3.51 11.46
N LEU A 67 -5.02 -3.46 10.19
CA LEU A 67 -3.67 -3.82 9.76
C LEU A 67 -2.64 -2.81 10.26
N ILE A 68 -2.93 -1.53 10.13
CA ILE A 68 -2.03 -0.46 10.60
C ILE A 68 -1.87 -0.54 12.12
N LYS A 69 -2.97 -0.75 12.84
CA LYS A 69 -2.94 -0.88 14.30
C LYS A 69 -2.13 -2.09 14.74
N LYS A 70 -2.25 -3.20 14.03
CA LYS A 70 -1.54 -4.45 14.36
C LYS A 70 -0.05 -4.30 14.17
N TYR A 71 0.38 -3.78 13.04
CA TYR A 71 1.80 -3.76 12.69
C TYR A 71 2.54 -2.53 13.16
N LYS A 72 1.84 -1.42 13.41
CA LYS A 72 2.44 -0.15 13.88
C LYS A 72 3.67 0.23 13.05
N PRO A 73 3.48 0.44 11.73
CA PRO A 73 4.62 0.71 10.86
C PRO A 73 5.26 2.06 11.16
N LYS A 74 6.54 2.21 10.84
CA LYS A 74 7.23 3.50 10.93
C LYS A 74 6.88 4.42 9.79
N ALA A 75 6.56 3.85 8.62
CA ALA A 75 6.20 4.63 7.44
C ALA A 75 5.23 3.86 6.58
N ILE A 76 4.43 4.59 5.81
CA ILE A 76 3.54 4.03 4.80
C ILE A 76 3.83 4.74 3.50
N PHE A 77 4.18 3.95 2.47
CA PHE A 77 4.38 4.44 1.11
C PHE A 77 3.10 4.18 0.33
N ASN A 78 2.39 5.24 -0.03
CA ASN A 78 1.09 5.10 -0.69
C ASN A 78 1.24 5.24 -2.21
N LEU A 79 1.25 4.08 -2.89
CA LEU A 79 1.32 3.99 -4.34
C LEU A 79 0.07 3.33 -4.94
N ALA A 80 -0.94 3.06 -4.14
CA ALA A 80 -2.16 2.36 -4.58
C ALA A 80 -3.08 3.32 -5.35
N ALA A 81 -2.72 3.58 -6.59
CA ALA A 81 -3.46 4.48 -7.46
C ALA A 81 -3.66 3.85 -8.83
N GLU A 82 -4.78 4.16 -9.47
CA GLU A 82 -5.00 3.81 -10.86
C GLU A 82 -4.19 4.77 -11.73
N THR A 83 -3.30 4.21 -12.55
CA THR A 83 -2.35 5.00 -13.33
C THR A 83 -2.59 4.97 -14.84
N HIS A 84 -3.52 4.12 -15.31
CA HIS A 84 -3.81 3.99 -16.74
C HIS A 84 -4.88 4.99 -17.15
N VAL A 85 -4.47 6.08 -17.78
CA VAL A 85 -5.33 7.21 -18.16
C VAL A 85 -6.47 6.75 -19.10
N ASP A 86 -6.17 5.88 -20.05
CA ASP A 86 -7.18 5.37 -20.98
C ASP A 86 -8.34 4.68 -20.25
N ARG A 87 -8.03 3.93 -19.22
CA ARG A 87 -9.06 3.30 -18.41
C ARG A 87 -9.82 4.29 -17.55
N SER A 88 -9.20 5.38 -17.12
CA SER A 88 -9.88 6.41 -16.34
C SER A 88 -10.87 7.18 -17.21
N ILE A 89 -10.62 7.27 -18.51
CA ILE A 89 -11.56 7.88 -19.46
C ILE A 89 -12.78 6.99 -19.66
N ASP A 90 -12.57 5.68 -19.87
CA ASP A 90 -13.64 4.72 -20.10
C ASP A 90 -14.45 4.44 -18.84
N GLY A 91 -13.81 4.42 -17.67
CA GLY A 91 -14.43 4.16 -16.39
C GLY A 91 -13.74 4.92 -15.27
N PRO A 92 -14.09 6.21 -15.05
CA PRO A 92 -13.40 7.05 -14.06
C PRO A 92 -13.65 6.64 -12.60
N LYS A 93 -14.72 5.92 -12.31
CA LYS A 93 -15.09 5.60 -10.93
C LYS A 93 -14.02 4.82 -10.17
N PRO A 94 -13.41 3.75 -10.71
CA PRO A 94 -12.33 3.07 -10.00
C PRO A 94 -11.13 3.99 -9.77
N PHE A 95 -10.83 4.87 -10.71
CA PHE A 95 -9.74 5.84 -10.60
C PHE A 95 -9.99 6.78 -9.42
N ILE A 96 -11.21 7.33 -9.33
CA ILE A 96 -11.60 8.22 -8.24
C ILE A 96 -11.55 7.49 -6.90
N ASN A 97 -12.12 6.27 -6.83
CA ASN A 97 -12.15 5.51 -5.59
C ASN A 97 -10.76 5.23 -5.06
N THR A 98 -9.82 4.83 -5.92
CA THR A 98 -8.47 4.52 -5.48
C THR A 98 -7.68 5.78 -5.14
N ASN A 99 -7.74 6.80 -6.01
CA ASN A 99 -6.87 7.98 -5.85
C ASN A 99 -7.38 8.97 -4.81
N ILE A 100 -8.68 9.06 -4.60
CA ILE A 100 -9.27 10.02 -3.67
C ILE A 100 -9.76 9.33 -2.42
N ASN A 101 -10.71 8.40 -2.55
CA ASN A 101 -11.33 7.77 -1.39
C ASN A 101 -10.36 6.87 -0.63
N GLY A 102 -9.50 6.15 -1.36
CA GLY A 102 -8.50 5.29 -0.74
C GLY A 102 -7.48 6.09 0.07
N THR A 103 -7.00 7.19 -0.48
CA THR A 103 -6.07 8.08 0.22
C THR A 103 -6.75 8.72 1.42
N PHE A 104 -8.02 9.13 1.28
CA PHE A 104 -8.79 9.67 2.39
C PHE A 104 -8.91 8.66 3.52
N ASN A 105 -9.23 7.40 3.20
CA ASN A 105 -9.32 6.34 4.22
C ASN A 105 -8.00 6.15 4.95
N LEU A 106 -6.89 6.18 4.22
CA LEU A 106 -5.57 6.04 4.82
C LEU A 106 -5.29 7.17 5.80
N LEU A 107 -5.56 8.41 5.40
CA LEU A 107 -5.39 9.58 6.26
C LEU A 107 -6.28 9.49 7.50
N GLU A 108 -7.52 9.03 7.34
CA GLU A 108 -8.44 8.88 8.47
C GLU A 108 -7.94 7.82 9.46
N CYS A 109 -7.42 6.70 8.97
CA CYS A 109 -6.83 5.69 9.85
C CYS A 109 -5.68 6.28 10.66
N LEU A 110 -4.80 7.05 10.03
CA LEU A 110 -3.66 7.65 10.71
C LEU A 110 -4.11 8.71 11.71
N ARG A 111 -5.13 9.48 11.37
CA ARG A 111 -5.70 10.47 12.30
C ARG A 111 -6.25 9.79 13.55
N GLU A 112 -7.00 8.70 13.38
CA GLU A 112 -7.61 7.98 14.48
C GLU A 112 -6.58 7.27 15.36
N LEU A 113 -5.44 6.86 14.79
CA LEU A 113 -4.37 6.16 15.52
C LEU A 113 -3.26 7.09 16.01
N LYS A 114 -3.40 8.39 15.82
CA LYS A 114 -2.37 9.38 16.09
C LYS A 114 -1.82 9.31 17.52
N SER A 115 -2.66 9.01 18.50
CA SER A 115 -2.24 8.93 19.90
C SER A 115 -1.51 7.62 20.24
N GLU A 116 -1.63 6.60 19.39
CA GLU A 116 -1.08 5.27 19.65
C GLU A 116 0.19 5.00 18.87
N ILE A 117 0.31 5.56 17.64
CA ILE A 117 1.43 5.28 16.75
C ILE A 117 1.91 6.56 16.07
N ASP A 118 3.19 6.59 15.76
CA ASP A 118 3.80 7.68 15.00
C ASP A 118 4.23 7.12 13.64
N VAL A 119 3.48 7.49 12.60
CA VAL A 119 3.67 6.95 11.25
C VAL A 119 3.92 8.10 10.28
N LYS A 120 4.97 7.97 9.47
CA LYS A 120 5.24 8.90 8.38
C LYS A 120 4.53 8.39 7.12
N LEU A 121 3.71 9.24 6.52
CA LEU A 121 3.04 8.92 5.25
C LEU A 121 3.80 9.56 4.10
N ILE A 122 4.16 8.74 3.12
CA ILE A 122 4.81 9.18 1.89
C ILE A 122 3.85 8.84 0.75
N HIS A 123 3.24 9.89 0.20
CA HIS A 123 2.28 9.73 -0.89
C HIS A 123 2.96 10.02 -2.22
N ILE A 124 2.84 9.09 -3.16
CA ILE A 124 3.42 9.23 -4.50
C ILE A 124 2.27 9.33 -5.50
N SER A 125 2.16 10.49 -6.10
CA SER A 125 1.10 10.78 -7.06
C SER A 125 1.61 10.63 -8.51
#